data_fa14086504d3b02cc8ed6817ae30c63b
#
_entry.id   fa14086504d3b02cc8ed6817ae30c63b
#
_cell.length_a   1.000
_cell.length_b   1.000
_cell.length_c   1.000
_cell.angle_alpha   90.00
_cell.angle_beta   90.00
_cell.angle_gamma   90.00
#
_symmetry.space_group_name_H-M   'P 1'
#
loop_
_entity.id
_entity.type
_entity.pdbx_description
1 polymer ?
#
loop_
_entity_poly.entity_id
_entity_poly.type
_entity_poly.pdbx_seq_one_letter_code
_entity_poly.pdbx_strand_id
1 'polypeptide(L)'
;MAEAHNNNNNHNKNSDYLYKVERVCGNGSFGIVFQAKIIHTGEIVAIKKVYQDRRYKNREYSIIKSLSHPNIIKVLHAFYTTGEMKDEIYLNIVMNYVSDNLFRMIRNYYQKNDKNKEEMKEIKESKDKIKFPLFLIKLYTFQIARALSYIHSLHICHRDIKPQNILIEPSTNKVFLCDFGSAKLLHDYNNVFYICSRYYRAPELIMETEKYNESIDIWSLGCVIVEMLRGKPFFKAENANEQLQQIFDIFGCPQKEDLNGIRKKKQILESAASYEAKKLDTVLPGVPKDLINLLSKIFVYNENKRITATEIMAHPYFDELRNKNICQNNGKYIIPNIFDFSKKEISSCKQKNLWKKIIPEWSEGYNNLKREEQNE
;
A
#
# COMPACT_ATOMS: atom_id res chain seq x y z
N MET A 1 17.31 16.08 -26.61
CA MET A 1 16.90 14.84 -27.27
C MET A 1 17.99 13.82 -26.99
N ALA A 2 17.80 12.90 -26.09
CA ALA A 2 18.78 11.84 -25.82
C ALA A 2 18.19 10.53 -26.32
N GLU A 3 18.64 10.11 -27.50
CA GLU A 3 18.45 8.77 -28.01
C GLU A 3 19.42 7.85 -27.25
N ALA A 4 18.90 6.95 -26.44
CA ALA A 4 19.71 5.92 -25.81
C ALA A 4 20.01 4.83 -26.84
N HIS A 5 21.07 5.01 -27.63
CA HIS A 5 21.64 3.95 -28.47
C HIS A 5 22.38 2.95 -27.56
N ASN A 6 21.94 1.73 -27.62
CA ASN A 6 22.58 0.61 -26.95
C ASN A 6 23.56 -0.06 -27.92
N ASN A 7 24.83 0.37 -27.92
CA ASN A 7 25.92 -0.32 -28.59
C ASN A 7 26.74 -1.09 -27.54
N ASN A 8 26.41 -2.35 -27.34
CA ASN A 8 27.39 -3.33 -26.84
C ASN A 8 26.97 -4.74 -27.23
N ASN A 9 27.75 -5.33 -28.13
CA ASN A 9 27.76 -6.74 -28.49
C ASN A 9 28.13 -7.60 -27.27
N ASN A 10 27.14 -8.07 -26.54
CA ASN A 10 27.24 -9.27 -25.71
C ASN A 10 25.88 -9.97 -25.75
N HIS A 11 25.90 -11.21 -26.25
CA HIS A 11 24.74 -12.06 -26.44
C HIS A 11 23.92 -12.26 -25.17
N ASN A 12 22.90 -11.40 -24.97
CA ASN A 12 21.75 -11.69 -24.10
C ASN A 12 20.49 -11.43 -24.91
N LYS A 13 19.70 -12.50 -25.15
CA LYS A 13 18.46 -12.54 -25.93
C LYS A 13 17.30 -11.73 -25.31
N ASN A 14 17.43 -10.43 -25.03
CA ASN A 14 16.35 -9.59 -24.50
C ASN A 14 16.54 -8.10 -24.76
N SER A 15 16.96 -7.65 -25.95
CA SER A 15 17.21 -6.24 -26.23
C SER A 15 16.48 -5.64 -27.44
N ASP A 16 15.30 -6.15 -27.78
CA ASP A 16 14.56 -5.67 -28.96
C ASP A 16 13.61 -4.49 -28.68
N TYR A 17 13.64 -3.93 -27.46
CA TYR A 17 12.77 -2.80 -27.15
C TYR A 17 13.53 -1.48 -27.12
N LEU A 18 13.22 -0.62 -28.10
CA LEU A 18 13.63 0.78 -28.08
C LEU A 18 12.56 1.61 -27.34
N TYR A 19 13.01 2.44 -26.39
CA TYR A 19 12.14 3.29 -25.59
C TYR A 19 12.35 4.76 -25.92
N LYS A 20 11.25 5.48 -26.11
CA LYS A 20 11.25 6.96 -26.15
C LYS A 20 10.76 7.46 -24.79
N VAL A 21 11.66 8.06 -24.01
CA VAL A 21 11.31 8.71 -22.75
C VAL A 21 10.50 9.97 -23.05
N GLU A 22 9.36 10.11 -22.37
CA GLU A 22 8.46 11.25 -22.56
C GLU A 22 8.58 12.25 -21.42
N ARG A 23 8.58 11.78 -20.17
CA ARG A 23 8.67 12.66 -18.99
C ARG A 23 9.10 11.90 -17.74
N VAL A 24 9.57 12.64 -16.73
CA VAL A 24 9.78 12.14 -15.38
C VAL A 24 8.43 12.09 -14.65
N CYS A 25 8.10 10.92 -14.07
CA CYS A 25 6.88 10.70 -13.27
C CYS A 25 7.14 10.77 -11.77
N GLY A 26 8.36 10.43 -11.34
CA GLY A 26 8.76 10.44 -9.94
C GLY A 26 10.28 10.52 -9.81
N ASN A 27 10.73 11.19 -8.76
CA ASN A 27 12.13 11.26 -8.37
C ASN A 27 12.20 11.08 -6.85
N GLY A 28 12.94 10.11 -6.38
CA GLY A 28 13.05 9.77 -4.96
C GLY A 28 14.40 9.15 -4.62
N SER A 29 14.59 8.83 -3.34
CA SER A 29 15.81 8.19 -2.84
C SER A 29 16.11 6.83 -3.48
N PHE A 30 15.11 6.18 -4.05
CA PHE A 30 15.22 4.86 -4.69
C PHE A 30 15.35 4.91 -6.21
N GLY A 31 15.59 6.09 -6.80
CA GLY A 31 15.78 6.26 -8.24
C GLY A 31 14.76 7.17 -8.92
N ILE A 32 14.86 7.24 -10.24
CA ILE A 32 14.01 8.08 -11.08
C ILE A 32 13.05 7.20 -11.86
N VAL A 33 11.77 7.58 -11.89
CA VAL A 33 10.74 6.89 -12.68
C VAL A 33 10.36 7.75 -13.88
N PHE A 34 10.46 7.17 -15.07
CA PHE A 34 10.10 7.78 -16.34
C PHE A 34 8.83 7.16 -16.91
N GLN A 35 7.98 7.97 -17.52
CA GLN A 35 7.05 7.52 -18.53
C GLN A 35 7.77 7.40 -19.85
N ALA A 36 7.64 6.26 -20.50
CA ALA A 36 8.26 6.01 -21.79
C ALA A 36 7.28 5.27 -22.73
N LYS A 37 7.51 5.40 -24.02
CA LYS A 37 6.77 4.71 -25.05
C LYS A 37 7.67 3.67 -25.71
N ILE A 38 7.18 2.45 -25.85
CA ILE A 38 7.83 1.42 -26.66
C ILE A 38 7.66 1.81 -28.13
N ILE A 39 8.77 2.01 -28.86
CA ILE A 39 8.73 2.65 -30.19
C ILE A 39 7.92 1.84 -31.18
N HIS A 40 8.10 0.53 -31.22
CA HIS A 40 7.45 -0.33 -32.24
C HIS A 40 6.00 -0.72 -31.90
N THR A 41 5.61 -0.78 -30.61
CA THR A 41 4.22 -1.10 -30.24
C THR A 41 3.38 0.14 -29.94
N GLY A 42 4.02 1.24 -29.59
CA GLY A 42 3.34 2.44 -29.11
C GLY A 42 2.84 2.34 -27.68
N GLU A 43 3.05 1.23 -26.98
CA GLU A 43 2.62 1.03 -25.61
C GLU A 43 3.35 1.94 -24.64
N ILE A 44 2.61 2.49 -23.67
CA ILE A 44 3.17 3.36 -22.62
C ILE A 44 3.56 2.49 -21.43
N VAL A 45 4.80 2.66 -20.96
CA VAL A 45 5.39 1.95 -19.83
C VAL A 45 5.98 2.89 -18.81
N ALA A 46 6.18 2.43 -17.59
CA ALA A 46 6.98 3.08 -16.57
C ALA A 46 8.37 2.44 -16.50
N ILE A 47 9.43 3.24 -16.47
CA ILE A 47 10.82 2.75 -16.35
C ILE A 47 11.40 3.36 -15.07
N LYS A 48 11.68 2.52 -14.07
CA LYS A 48 12.39 2.92 -12.85
C LYS A 48 13.88 2.67 -13.04
N LYS A 49 14.67 3.76 -13.09
CA LYS A 49 16.13 3.72 -13.18
C LYS A 49 16.72 3.84 -11.79
N VAL A 50 17.45 2.81 -11.36
CA VAL A 50 18.09 2.73 -10.04
C VAL A 50 19.58 2.47 -10.18
N TYR A 51 20.41 3.09 -9.33
CA TYR A 51 21.84 2.79 -9.29
C TYR A 51 22.06 1.34 -8.85
N GLN A 52 22.94 0.62 -9.56
CA GLN A 52 23.24 -0.78 -9.29
C GLN A 52 24.69 -0.96 -8.84
N ASP A 53 24.87 -1.30 -7.56
CA ASP A 53 26.16 -1.77 -7.08
C ASP A 53 26.42 -3.19 -7.65
N ARG A 54 27.53 -3.34 -8.38
CA ARG A 54 27.90 -4.63 -9.03
C ARG A 54 28.09 -5.78 -8.06
N ARG A 55 28.39 -5.48 -6.78
CA ARG A 55 28.65 -6.48 -5.75
C ARG A 55 27.40 -7.17 -5.25
N TYR A 56 26.22 -6.57 -5.45
CA TYR A 56 24.98 -7.06 -4.89
C TYR A 56 23.89 -7.21 -5.96
N LYS A 57 23.05 -8.24 -5.80
CA LYS A 57 21.80 -8.34 -6.58
C LYS A 57 20.80 -7.28 -6.09
N ASN A 58 20.10 -6.66 -7.03
CA ASN A 58 19.07 -5.70 -6.68
C ASN A 58 17.91 -6.41 -5.97
N ARG A 59 17.69 -6.08 -4.69
CA ARG A 59 16.66 -6.70 -3.85
C ARG A 59 15.26 -6.37 -4.34
N GLU A 60 15.00 -5.11 -4.70
CA GLU A 60 13.70 -4.67 -5.22
C GLU A 60 13.29 -5.50 -6.43
N TYR A 61 14.17 -5.58 -7.43
CA TYR A 61 13.90 -6.35 -8.63
C TYR A 61 13.72 -7.84 -8.34
N SER A 62 14.53 -8.41 -7.45
CA SER A 62 14.42 -9.83 -7.09
C SER A 62 13.07 -10.15 -6.44
N ILE A 63 12.55 -9.27 -5.58
CA ILE A 63 11.25 -9.43 -4.93
C ILE A 63 10.13 -9.24 -5.95
N ILE A 64 10.07 -8.08 -6.62
CA ILE A 64 8.91 -7.74 -7.47
C ILE A 64 8.77 -8.68 -8.67
N LYS A 65 9.87 -9.18 -9.23
CA LYS A 65 9.88 -10.16 -10.33
C LYS A 65 9.23 -11.49 -9.93
N SER A 66 9.30 -11.87 -8.65
CA SER A 66 8.71 -13.11 -8.16
C SER A 66 7.21 -13.01 -7.89
N LEU A 67 6.66 -11.78 -7.87
CA LEU A 67 5.26 -11.50 -7.56
C LEU A 67 4.41 -11.48 -8.84
N SER A 68 3.26 -12.14 -8.77
CA SER A 68 2.23 -12.10 -9.82
C SER A 68 0.87 -11.99 -9.16
N HIS A 69 0.27 -10.78 -9.20
CA HIS A 69 -0.97 -10.49 -8.50
C HIS A 69 -1.73 -9.34 -9.17
N PRO A 70 -3.07 -9.37 -9.28
CA PRO A 70 -3.85 -8.34 -9.97
C PRO A 70 -3.74 -6.95 -9.36
N ASN A 71 -3.39 -6.84 -8.06
CA ASN A 71 -3.24 -5.56 -7.35
C ASN A 71 -1.77 -5.24 -7.00
N ILE A 72 -0.81 -5.79 -7.72
CA ILE A 72 0.61 -5.43 -7.65
C ILE A 72 1.07 -5.02 -9.04
N ILE A 73 1.88 -3.96 -9.12
CA ILE A 73 2.40 -3.50 -10.40
C ILE A 73 3.21 -4.60 -11.08
N LYS A 74 2.89 -4.89 -12.34
CA LYS A 74 3.56 -5.94 -13.11
C LYS A 74 4.88 -5.43 -13.67
N VAL A 75 5.96 -6.16 -13.40
CA VAL A 75 7.24 -5.99 -14.10
C VAL A 75 7.16 -6.71 -15.44
N LEU A 76 7.48 -5.99 -16.52
CA LEU A 76 7.52 -6.53 -17.87
C LEU A 76 8.88 -7.16 -18.14
N HIS A 77 9.95 -6.39 -17.94
CA HIS A 77 11.33 -6.86 -17.98
C HIS A 77 12.28 -5.86 -17.29
N ALA A 78 13.58 -6.14 -17.32
CA ALA A 78 14.61 -5.21 -16.83
C ALA A 78 15.86 -5.31 -17.70
N PHE A 79 16.61 -4.18 -17.77
CA PHE A 79 17.88 -4.11 -18.51
C PHE A 79 18.84 -3.17 -17.80
N TYR A 80 20.12 -3.30 -18.13
CA TYR A 80 21.18 -2.46 -17.57
C TYR A 80 21.61 -1.38 -18.56
N THR A 81 21.95 -0.20 -18.05
CA THR A 81 22.59 0.88 -18.78
C THR A 81 23.83 1.35 -18.04
N THR A 82 24.83 1.82 -18.79
CA THR A 82 26.00 2.48 -18.21
C THR A 82 25.67 3.94 -17.90
N GLY A 83 26.31 4.51 -16.88
CA GLY A 83 26.27 5.94 -16.59
C GLY A 83 27.37 6.70 -17.35
N GLU A 84 27.54 7.97 -16.98
CA GLU A 84 28.57 8.84 -17.56
C GLU A 84 29.97 8.55 -16.99
N MET A 85 30.02 8.11 -15.72
CA MET A 85 31.26 7.74 -15.07
C MET A 85 31.68 6.30 -15.38
N LYS A 86 33.01 6.05 -15.38
CA LYS A 86 33.57 4.72 -15.52
C LYS A 86 33.00 3.81 -14.39
N ASP A 87 32.49 2.65 -14.77
CA ASP A 87 31.92 1.64 -13.86
C ASP A 87 30.53 1.97 -13.26
N GLU A 88 29.92 3.07 -13.63
CA GLU A 88 28.58 3.40 -13.22
C GLU A 88 27.53 2.57 -14.00
N ILE A 89 26.73 1.80 -13.27
CA ILE A 89 25.68 0.94 -13.86
C ILE A 89 24.34 1.27 -13.22
N TYR A 90 23.33 1.30 -14.06
CA TYR A 90 21.93 1.47 -13.66
C TYR A 90 21.11 0.26 -14.10
N LEU A 91 20.29 -0.23 -13.18
CA LEU A 91 19.22 -1.16 -13.49
C LEU A 91 17.96 -0.38 -13.87
N ASN A 92 17.41 -0.68 -15.03
CA ASN A 92 16.14 -0.11 -15.50
C ASN A 92 15.06 -1.19 -15.40
N ILE A 93 14.08 -0.98 -14.55
CA ILE A 93 12.96 -1.89 -14.33
C ILE A 93 11.77 -1.35 -15.10
N VAL A 94 11.32 -2.09 -16.11
CA VAL A 94 10.18 -1.74 -16.97
C VAL A 94 8.92 -2.36 -16.41
N MET A 95 7.90 -1.54 -16.20
CA MET A 95 6.64 -1.92 -15.56
C MET A 95 5.45 -1.35 -16.33
N ASN A 96 4.26 -1.89 -16.11
CA ASN A 96 3.03 -1.28 -16.60
C ASN A 96 2.94 0.18 -16.12
N TYR A 97 2.51 1.06 -17.01
CA TYR A 97 2.25 2.45 -16.65
C TYR A 97 0.84 2.60 -16.08
N VAL A 98 0.72 3.27 -14.96
CA VAL A 98 -0.56 3.66 -14.35
C VAL A 98 -0.56 5.16 -14.16
N SER A 99 -1.61 5.84 -14.63
CA SER A 99 -1.62 7.30 -14.81
C SER A 99 -1.70 8.11 -13.54
N ASP A 100 -2.25 7.55 -12.45
CA ASP A 100 -2.48 8.29 -11.21
C ASP A 100 -2.13 7.47 -9.96
N ASN A 101 -2.08 8.13 -8.81
CA ASN A 101 -1.89 7.51 -7.51
C ASN A 101 -2.88 8.06 -6.48
N LEU A 102 -3.04 7.34 -5.38
CA LEU A 102 -4.00 7.68 -4.34
C LEU A 102 -3.72 9.05 -3.70
N PHE A 103 -2.45 9.45 -3.58
CA PHE A 103 -2.10 10.77 -3.04
C PHE A 103 -2.68 11.91 -3.89
N ARG A 104 -2.50 11.87 -5.22
CA ARG A 104 -3.07 12.86 -6.12
C ARG A 104 -4.60 12.83 -6.11
N MET A 105 -5.19 11.64 -6.06
CA MET A 105 -6.64 11.52 -5.97
C MET A 105 -7.19 12.13 -4.69
N ILE A 106 -6.64 11.83 -3.52
CA ILE A 106 -7.03 12.44 -2.25
C ILE A 106 -6.95 13.96 -2.36
N ARG A 107 -5.80 14.47 -2.81
CA ARG A 107 -5.59 15.92 -2.98
C ARG A 107 -6.63 16.55 -3.89
N ASN A 108 -6.97 15.93 -5.02
CA ASN A 108 -7.96 16.43 -5.97
C ASN A 108 -9.35 16.50 -5.33
N TYR A 109 -9.79 15.49 -4.55
CA TYR A 109 -11.09 15.51 -3.88
C TYR A 109 -11.20 16.62 -2.84
N TYR A 110 -10.12 16.93 -2.13
CA TYR A 110 -10.14 17.95 -1.09
C TYR A 110 -9.88 19.37 -1.61
N GLN A 111 -9.08 19.56 -2.66
CA GLN A 111 -8.80 20.89 -3.25
C GLN A 111 -9.87 21.39 -4.21
N LYS A 112 -10.47 20.54 -5.06
CA LYS A 112 -11.53 20.97 -6.00
C LYS A 112 -12.75 21.54 -5.27
N ASN A 113 -13.07 21.01 -4.09
CA ASN A 113 -14.17 21.50 -3.30
C ASN A 113 -13.87 22.83 -2.57
N ASP A 114 -12.62 23.23 -2.43
CA ASP A 114 -12.28 24.53 -1.83
C ASP A 114 -12.37 25.68 -2.84
N LYS A 115 -12.10 25.44 -4.12
CA LYS A 115 -12.26 26.45 -5.19
C LYS A 115 -13.74 26.83 -5.47
N ASN A 116 -14.67 25.87 -5.32
CA ASN A 116 -16.10 26.16 -5.44
C ASN A 116 -16.70 26.93 -4.25
N LYS A 117 -15.91 27.14 -3.15
CA LYS A 117 -16.35 27.91 -1.97
C LYS A 117 -16.12 29.42 -2.08
N GLU A 118 -15.24 29.87 -2.99
CA GLU A 118 -15.03 31.31 -3.19
C GLU A 118 -16.21 31.97 -3.91
N GLU A 119 -17.04 31.19 -4.64
CA GLU A 119 -18.25 31.69 -5.34
C GLU A 119 -19.55 31.60 -4.50
N MET A 120 -19.55 30.81 -3.41
CA MET A 120 -20.71 30.71 -2.49
C MET A 120 -20.32 31.17 -1.08
N LYS A 121 -20.33 32.50 -0.86
CA LYS A 121 -20.36 33.10 0.47
C LYS A 121 -21.70 32.73 1.11
N GLU A 122 -21.60 31.99 2.25
CA GLU A 122 -22.67 31.58 3.15
C GLU A 122 -23.03 30.09 3.10
N ILE A 123 -22.18 29.31 3.69
CA ILE A 123 -22.55 28.16 4.55
C ILE A 123 -21.26 27.80 5.29
N LYS A 124 -21.20 27.91 6.62
CA LYS A 124 -20.16 27.32 7.49
C LYS A 124 -20.27 25.79 7.40
N GLU A 125 -19.77 25.19 6.31
CA GLU A 125 -19.54 23.74 6.28
C GLU A 125 -18.44 23.42 7.26
N SER A 126 -18.70 22.47 8.16
CA SER A 126 -17.72 21.98 9.11
C SER A 126 -16.44 21.55 8.37
N LYS A 127 -15.27 21.99 8.85
CA LYS A 127 -13.94 21.65 8.29
C LYS A 127 -13.67 20.13 8.23
N ASP A 128 -14.53 19.32 8.84
CA ASP A 128 -14.36 17.87 9.04
C ASP A 128 -15.22 17.01 8.13
N LYS A 129 -15.84 17.57 7.07
CA LYS A 129 -16.67 16.81 6.14
C LYS A 129 -15.81 15.88 5.28
N ILE A 130 -16.17 14.59 5.26
CA ILE A 130 -15.54 13.59 4.39
C ILE A 130 -15.88 13.94 2.94
N LYS A 131 -14.85 14.24 2.13
CA LYS A 131 -15.00 14.61 0.71
C LYS A 131 -14.70 13.45 -0.23
N PHE A 132 -13.84 12.52 0.20
CA PHE A 132 -13.54 11.33 -0.59
C PHE A 132 -14.70 10.34 -0.49
N PRO A 133 -15.19 9.76 -1.62
CA PRO A 133 -16.35 8.87 -1.58
C PRO A 133 -16.12 7.63 -0.71
N LEU A 134 -16.99 7.37 0.25
CA LEU A 134 -16.89 6.24 1.18
C LEU A 134 -16.85 4.90 0.45
N PHE A 135 -17.58 4.75 -0.66
CA PHE A 135 -17.55 3.57 -1.49
C PHE A 135 -16.15 3.31 -2.10
N LEU A 136 -15.48 4.36 -2.58
CA LEU A 136 -14.13 4.23 -3.12
C LEU A 136 -13.11 3.93 -2.01
N ILE A 137 -13.28 4.47 -0.80
CA ILE A 137 -12.44 4.09 0.36
C ILE A 137 -12.56 2.59 0.59
N LYS A 138 -13.79 2.06 0.61
CA LYS A 138 -14.08 0.63 0.76
C LYS A 138 -13.43 -0.19 -0.36
N LEU A 139 -13.66 0.18 -1.61
CA LEU A 139 -13.18 -0.53 -2.79
C LEU A 139 -11.65 -0.55 -2.87
N TYR A 140 -10.99 0.59 -2.58
CA TYR A 140 -9.53 0.66 -2.63
C TYR A 140 -8.90 -0.06 -1.45
N THR A 141 -9.44 0.07 -0.24
CA THR A 141 -8.97 -0.66 0.95
C THR A 141 -9.02 -2.16 0.73
N PHE A 142 -10.10 -2.70 0.15
CA PHE A 142 -10.21 -4.13 -0.16
C PHE A 142 -9.10 -4.60 -1.09
N GLN A 143 -8.84 -3.87 -2.18
CA GLN A 143 -7.81 -4.23 -3.16
C GLN A 143 -6.38 -4.14 -2.56
N ILE A 144 -6.11 -3.12 -1.72
CA ILE A 144 -4.82 -3.00 -1.02
C ILE A 144 -4.66 -4.15 -0.03
N ALA A 145 -5.69 -4.47 0.76
CA ALA A 145 -5.67 -5.59 1.70
C ALA A 145 -5.44 -6.92 0.98
N ARG A 146 -6.03 -7.12 -0.23
CA ARG A 146 -5.79 -8.29 -1.07
C ARG A 146 -4.32 -8.42 -1.48
N ALA A 147 -3.70 -7.32 -1.94
CA ALA A 147 -2.28 -7.29 -2.27
C ALA A 147 -1.39 -7.60 -1.06
N LEU A 148 -1.70 -6.98 0.10
CA LEU A 148 -0.97 -7.23 1.34
C LEU A 148 -1.14 -8.68 1.83
N SER A 149 -2.35 -9.25 1.77
CA SER A 149 -2.58 -10.65 2.12
C SER A 149 -1.70 -11.60 1.31
N TYR A 150 -1.55 -11.33 0.00
CA TYR A 150 -0.70 -12.12 -0.89
C TYR A 150 0.79 -12.01 -0.52
N ILE A 151 1.35 -10.80 -0.38
CA ILE A 151 2.78 -10.67 -0.04
C ILE A 151 3.10 -11.12 1.37
N HIS A 152 2.21 -10.90 2.35
CA HIS A 152 2.37 -11.36 3.73
C HIS A 152 2.33 -12.90 3.84
N SER A 153 1.54 -13.58 3.00
CA SER A 153 1.54 -15.05 2.93
C SER A 153 2.88 -15.62 2.43
N LEU A 154 3.65 -14.82 1.70
CA LEU A 154 5.02 -15.11 1.26
C LEU A 154 6.09 -14.57 2.22
N HIS A 155 5.72 -14.13 3.43
CA HIS A 155 6.60 -13.48 4.40
C HIS A 155 7.31 -12.22 3.88
N ILE A 156 6.76 -11.57 2.87
CA ILE A 156 7.26 -10.30 2.35
C ILE A 156 6.51 -9.15 3.02
N CYS A 157 7.25 -8.27 3.70
CA CYS A 157 6.75 -7.01 4.22
C CYS A 157 7.13 -5.89 3.25
N HIS A 158 6.16 -5.04 2.89
CA HIS A 158 6.37 -3.93 1.95
C HIS A 158 7.20 -2.80 2.55
N ARG A 159 6.91 -2.44 3.80
CA ARG A 159 7.63 -1.47 4.63
C ARG A 159 7.59 0.00 4.16
N ASP A 160 6.74 0.33 3.17
CA ASP A 160 6.51 1.72 2.76
C ASP A 160 5.10 1.92 2.16
N ILE A 161 4.06 1.43 2.87
CA ILE A 161 2.66 1.65 2.50
C ILE A 161 2.31 3.10 2.77
N LYS A 162 1.98 3.82 1.70
CA LYS A 162 1.56 5.24 1.70
C LYS A 162 0.78 5.56 0.42
N PRO A 163 -0.01 6.65 0.38
CA PRO A 163 -0.81 6.99 -0.80
C PRO A 163 -0.01 7.16 -2.10
N GLN A 164 1.26 7.57 -2.02
CA GLN A 164 2.14 7.71 -3.20
C GLN A 164 2.48 6.38 -3.85
N ASN A 165 2.56 5.30 -3.06
CA ASN A 165 2.92 3.95 -3.50
C ASN A 165 1.70 3.08 -3.85
N ILE A 166 0.52 3.67 -3.89
CA ILE A 166 -0.75 3.05 -4.30
C ILE A 166 -1.18 3.72 -5.60
N LEU A 167 -0.93 3.03 -6.72
CA LEU A 167 -1.31 3.51 -8.05
C LEU A 167 -2.77 3.16 -8.32
N ILE A 168 -3.46 4.04 -9.05
CA ILE A 168 -4.88 3.87 -9.36
C ILE A 168 -5.10 4.14 -10.84
N GLU A 169 -5.82 3.26 -11.49
CA GLU A 169 -6.36 3.46 -12.82
C GLU A 169 -7.76 4.09 -12.71
N PRO A 170 -7.91 5.39 -12.99
CA PRO A 170 -9.16 6.10 -12.70
C PRO A 170 -10.35 5.58 -13.52
N SER A 171 -10.11 5.05 -14.72
CA SER A 171 -11.15 4.53 -15.62
C SER A 171 -11.81 3.26 -15.10
N THR A 172 -11.07 2.41 -14.36
CA THR A 172 -11.52 1.11 -13.87
C THR A 172 -11.61 1.01 -12.36
N ASN A 173 -11.10 1.99 -11.61
CA ASN A 173 -10.89 1.96 -10.17
C ASN A 173 -10.01 0.78 -9.69
N LYS A 174 -9.16 0.26 -10.58
CA LYS A 174 -8.19 -0.77 -10.23
C LYS A 174 -7.00 -0.17 -9.49
N VAL A 175 -6.58 -0.85 -8.42
CA VAL A 175 -5.49 -0.43 -7.54
C VAL A 175 -4.28 -1.34 -7.72
N PHE A 176 -3.09 -0.74 -7.73
CA PHE A 176 -1.82 -1.48 -7.80
C PHE A 176 -0.87 -0.97 -6.73
N LEU A 177 -0.37 -1.89 -5.90
CA LEU A 177 0.74 -1.62 -4.99
C LEU A 177 2.04 -1.56 -5.79
N CYS A 178 2.87 -0.54 -5.56
CA CYS A 178 4.14 -0.33 -6.26
C CYS A 178 5.25 0.05 -5.28
N ASP A 179 6.48 0.21 -5.80
CA ASP A 179 7.68 0.59 -5.05
C ASP A 179 8.08 -0.38 -3.94
N PHE A 180 8.63 -1.51 -4.35
CA PHE A 180 9.16 -2.55 -3.48
C PHE A 180 10.62 -2.30 -3.03
N GLY A 181 11.14 -1.07 -3.20
CA GLY A 181 12.51 -0.68 -2.82
C GLY A 181 12.81 -0.87 -1.34
N SER A 182 11.81 -0.70 -0.48
CA SER A 182 11.90 -0.96 0.95
C SER A 182 11.52 -2.39 1.35
N ALA A 183 10.95 -3.19 0.46
CA ALA A 183 10.42 -4.51 0.80
C ALA A 183 11.50 -5.49 1.27
N LYS A 184 11.12 -6.40 2.16
CA LYS A 184 12.01 -7.43 2.71
C LYS A 184 11.24 -8.70 3.01
N LEU A 185 11.89 -9.84 2.77
CA LEU A 185 11.48 -11.15 3.26
C LEU A 185 11.85 -11.24 4.75
N LEU A 186 10.87 -11.39 5.63
CA LEU A 186 11.09 -11.36 7.08
C LEU A 186 11.36 -12.78 7.60
N HIS A 187 12.57 -13.30 7.38
CA HIS A 187 13.01 -14.59 7.97
C HIS A 187 14.00 -14.40 9.11
N ASP A 188 14.61 -13.22 9.25
CA ASP A 188 15.70 -12.97 10.17
C ASP A 188 15.38 -11.94 11.24
N TYR A 189 15.93 -12.15 12.45
CA TYR A 189 15.71 -11.32 13.64
C TYR A 189 16.43 -9.97 13.62
N ASN A 190 17.31 -9.71 12.63
CA ASN A 190 18.03 -8.44 12.53
C ASN A 190 17.37 -7.50 11.52
N ASN A 191 16.29 -6.87 11.93
CA ASN A 191 15.59 -5.91 11.11
C ASN A 191 15.92 -4.48 11.53
N VAL A 192 16.14 -3.61 10.55
CA VAL A 192 16.31 -2.16 10.78
C VAL A 192 14.95 -1.58 11.12
N PHE A 193 14.82 -0.88 12.24
CA PHE A 193 13.57 -0.24 12.68
C PHE A 193 13.33 1.12 12.01
N TYR A 194 14.38 1.80 11.52
CA TYR A 194 14.21 3.09 10.85
C TYR A 194 13.83 2.92 9.39
N ILE A 195 12.61 2.43 9.20
CA ILE A 195 11.94 2.17 7.92
C ILE A 195 10.55 2.80 7.91
N CYS A 196 9.83 2.69 6.82
CA CYS A 196 8.54 3.32 6.56
C CYS A 196 8.60 4.85 6.49
N SER A 197 7.76 5.43 5.69
CA SER A 197 7.54 6.87 5.66
C SER A 197 6.95 7.33 6.98
N ARG A 198 7.49 8.40 7.59
CA ARG A 198 7.23 8.78 8.98
C ARG A 198 5.75 8.76 9.36
N TYR A 199 4.88 9.42 8.65
CA TYR A 199 3.47 9.57 9.00
C TYR A 199 2.68 8.25 9.03
N TYR A 200 3.22 7.17 8.43
CA TYR A 200 2.59 5.85 8.33
C TYR A 200 3.29 4.79 9.20
N ARG A 201 4.32 5.21 9.95
CA ARG A 201 5.17 4.31 10.75
C ARG A 201 4.40 3.77 11.94
N ALA A 202 4.42 2.46 12.12
CA ALA A 202 3.80 1.78 13.25
C ALA A 202 4.52 2.08 14.59
N PRO A 203 3.80 2.05 15.72
CA PRO A 203 4.37 2.42 17.02
C PRO A 203 5.57 1.55 17.41
N GLU A 204 5.57 0.25 17.13
CA GLU A 204 6.68 -0.66 17.41
C GLU A 204 7.98 -0.23 16.71
N LEU A 205 7.91 0.32 15.51
CA LEU A 205 9.07 0.87 14.79
C LEU A 205 9.56 2.19 15.41
N ILE A 206 8.64 3.03 15.89
CA ILE A 206 8.98 4.28 16.57
C ILE A 206 9.64 3.99 17.93
N MET A 207 9.19 2.93 18.60
CA MET A 207 9.74 2.43 19.85
C MET A 207 11.01 1.57 19.65
N GLU A 208 11.59 1.56 18.46
CA GLU A 208 12.88 0.97 18.09
C GLU A 208 12.94 -0.56 18.30
N THR A 209 11.88 -1.29 18.01
CA THR A 209 11.94 -2.76 18.02
C THR A 209 12.64 -3.30 16.78
N GLU A 210 13.53 -4.27 16.97
CA GLU A 210 14.17 -5.03 15.88
C GLU A 210 13.33 -6.26 15.46
N LYS A 211 12.35 -6.62 16.31
CA LYS A 211 11.46 -7.77 16.12
C LYS A 211 10.07 -7.27 15.76
N TYR A 212 9.85 -6.98 14.50
CA TYR A 212 8.54 -6.65 13.95
C TYR A 212 8.15 -7.66 12.88
N ASN A 213 6.88 -7.74 12.58
CA ASN A 213 6.32 -8.60 11.55
C ASN A 213 5.59 -7.77 10.46
N GLU A 214 4.91 -8.44 9.55
CA GLU A 214 4.22 -7.81 8.42
C GLU A 214 3.07 -6.88 8.86
N SER A 215 2.64 -6.93 10.12
CA SER A 215 1.55 -6.10 10.64
C SER A 215 1.87 -4.60 10.67
N ILE A 216 3.14 -4.18 10.51
CA ILE A 216 3.50 -2.78 10.31
C ILE A 216 2.86 -2.19 9.05
N ASP A 217 2.70 -2.99 8.00
CA ASP A 217 2.01 -2.58 6.76
C ASP A 217 0.51 -2.37 7.01
N ILE A 218 -0.08 -3.13 7.94
CA ILE A 218 -1.50 -2.99 8.33
C ILE A 218 -1.74 -1.67 9.08
N TRP A 219 -0.86 -1.29 10.01
CA TRP A 219 -0.90 0.03 10.63
C TRP A 219 -0.81 1.15 9.58
N SER A 220 0.14 1.04 8.66
CA SER A 220 0.31 1.99 7.56
C SER A 220 -0.95 2.08 6.69
N LEU A 221 -1.61 0.95 6.39
CA LEU A 221 -2.90 0.92 5.68
C LEU A 221 -3.99 1.67 6.47
N GLY A 222 -4.05 1.50 7.80
CA GLY A 222 -4.96 2.27 8.66
C GLY A 222 -4.75 3.79 8.50
N CYS A 223 -3.48 4.23 8.51
CA CYS A 223 -3.15 5.64 8.27
C CYS A 223 -3.60 6.13 6.89
N VAL A 224 -3.46 5.31 5.84
CA VAL A 224 -3.94 5.62 4.48
C VAL A 224 -5.46 5.74 4.44
N ILE A 225 -6.19 4.85 5.13
CA ILE A 225 -7.67 4.92 5.21
C ILE A 225 -8.10 6.24 5.86
N VAL A 226 -7.48 6.61 6.98
CA VAL A 226 -7.80 7.88 7.67
C VAL A 226 -7.41 9.09 6.81
N GLU A 227 -6.34 9.01 6.02
CA GLU A 227 -5.96 10.08 5.10
C GLU A 227 -6.98 10.24 3.96
N MET A 228 -7.55 9.16 3.43
CA MET A 228 -8.68 9.24 2.51
C MET A 228 -9.90 9.92 3.14
N LEU A 229 -10.19 9.65 4.42
CA LEU A 229 -11.30 10.25 5.16
C LEU A 229 -11.11 11.75 5.43
N ARG A 230 -9.88 12.20 5.70
CA ARG A 230 -9.57 13.56 6.21
C ARG A 230 -8.88 14.47 5.21
N GLY A 231 -8.33 13.92 4.10
CA GLY A 231 -7.53 14.67 3.12
C GLY A 231 -6.14 15.09 3.59
N LYS A 232 -5.71 14.60 4.76
CA LYS A 232 -4.40 14.90 5.36
C LYS A 232 -3.91 13.71 6.19
N PRO A 233 -2.58 13.53 6.35
CA PRO A 233 -2.02 12.46 7.15
C PRO A 233 -2.63 12.40 8.55
N PHE A 234 -2.84 11.19 9.07
CA PHE A 234 -3.41 10.98 10.40
C PHE A 234 -2.47 11.46 11.50
N PHE A 235 -1.20 11.08 11.40
CA PHE A 235 -0.12 11.52 12.29
C PHE A 235 0.85 12.40 11.51
N LYS A 236 0.71 13.73 11.59
CA LYS A 236 1.62 14.67 10.95
C LYS A 236 2.60 15.21 11.99
N ALA A 237 3.77 14.59 12.08
CA ALA A 237 4.80 14.91 13.06
C ALA A 237 6.13 15.26 12.40
N GLU A 238 6.92 16.13 13.04
CA GLU A 238 8.23 16.54 12.56
C GLU A 238 9.33 15.53 12.94
N ASN A 239 9.11 14.78 14.03
CA ASN A 239 10.04 13.77 14.53
C ASN A 239 9.31 12.56 15.12
N ALA A 240 10.09 11.52 15.51
CA ALA A 240 9.56 10.26 16.01
C ALA A 240 8.85 10.42 17.38
N ASN A 241 9.37 11.27 18.26
CA ASN A 241 8.79 11.48 19.59
C ASN A 241 7.41 12.17 19.47
N GLU A 242 7.32 13.21 18.67
CA GLU A 242 6.04 13.89 18.40
C GLU A 242 5.02 12.94 17.79
N GLN A 243 5.43 12.06 16.86
CA GLN A 243 4.53 11.07 16.29
C GLN A 243 4.03 10.09 17.35
N LEU A 244 4.90 9.63 18.25
CA LEU A 244 4.53 8.73 19.34
C LEU A 244 3.55 9.42 20.30
N GLN A 245 3.77 10.70 20.62
CA GLN A 245 2.83 11.49 21.42
C GLN A 245 1.46 11.61 20.75
N GLN A 246 1.40 11.89 19.43
CA GLN A 246 0.13 11.92 18.69
C GLN A 246 -0.59 10.57 18.71
N ILE A 247 0.14 9.45 18.72
CA ILE A 247 -0.42 8.10 18.86
C ILE A 247 -0.99 7.92 20.26
N PHE A 248 -0.25 8.30 21.32
CA PHE A 248 -0.72 8.25 22.70
C PHE A 248 -1.93 9.15 22.95
N ASP A 249 -1.96 10.35 22.36
CA ASP A 249 -3.11 11.26 22.41
C ASP A 249 -4.43 10.66 21.93
N ILE A 250 -4.35 9.69 21.03
CA ILE A 250 -5.54 9.05 20.45
C ILE A 250 -5.82 7.68 21.10
N PHE A 251 -4.79 6.85 21.24
CA PHE A 251 -4.96 5.45 21.65
C PHE A 251 -4.60 5.22 23.13
N GLY A 252 -4.16 6.26 23.85
CA GLY A 252 -3.78 6.18 25.24
C GLY A 252 -2.45 5.49 25.48
N CYS A 253 -2.15 5.24 26.75
CA CYS A 253 -0.97 4.51 27.19
C CYS A 253 -1.06 3.04 26.74
N PRO A 254 -0.03 2.47 26.08
CA PRO A 254 0.02 1.03 25.79
C PRO A 254 0.08 0.23 27.10
N GLN A 255 -0.46 -0.98 27.09
CA GLN A 255 -0.36 -1.89 28.22
C GLN A 255 1.05 -2.51 28.28
N LYS A 256 1.42 -3.01 29.46
CA LYS A 256 2.74 -3.64 29.67
C LYS A 256 3.01 -4.80 28.71
N GLU A 257 1.97 -5.55 28.40
CA GLU A 257 1.98 -6.71 27.49
C GLU A 257 2.14 -6.32 26.02
N ASP A 258 1.71 -5.10 25.66
CA ASP A 258 1.82 -4.59 24.28
C ASP A 258 3.26 -4.20 23.90
N LEU A 259 4.13 -4.06 24.89
CA LEU A 259 5.52 -3.64 24.74
C LEU A 259 6.52 -4.80 24.89
N ASN A 260 6.11 -6.01 24.52
CA ASN A 260 7.01 -7.17 24.57
C ASN A 260 8.11 -7.04 23.50
N GLY A 261 9.38 -7.18 23.93
CA GLY A 261 10.55 -7.03 23.06
C GLY A 261 11.04 -5.60 22.86
N ILE A 262 10.39 -4.59 23.45
CA ILE A 262 10.80 -3.21 23.37
C ILE A 262 11.81 -2.90 24.49
N ARG A 263 13.00 -2.40 24.11
CA ARG A 263 14.11 -2.16 25.07
C ARG A 263 13.80 -1.06 26.08
N LYS A 264 13.15 0.04 25.65
CA LYS A 264 12.84 1.22 26.49
C LYS A 264 11.44 1.16 27.14
N LYS A 265 10.92 -0.04 27.37
CA LYS A 265 9.55 -0.28 27.86
C LYS A 265 9.16 0.55 29.07
N LYS A 266 10.01 0.63 30.11
CA LYS A 266 9.72 1.40 31.33
C LYS A 266 9.58 2.88 31.02
N GLN A 267 10.53 3.45 30.27
CA GLN A 267 10.52 4.86 29.87
C GLN A 267 9.29 5.22 29.04
N ILE A 268 8.86 4.32 28.14
CA ILE A 268 7.66 4.51 27.32
C ILE A 268 6.42 4.53 28.20
N LEU A 269 6.26 3.58 29.14
CA LEU A 269 5.13 3.53 30.04
C LEU A 269 5.07 4.77 30.94
N GLU A 270 6.21 5.23 31.45
CA GLU A 270 6.29 6.46 32.26
C GLU A 270 5.90 7.70 31.44
N SER A 271 6.39 7.82 30.20
CA SER A 271 6.08 8.97 29.33
C SER A 271 4.62 8.94 28.82
N ALA A 272 4.00 7.78 28.75
CA ALA A 272 2.63 7.61 28.26
C ALA A 272 1.58 7.58 29.38
N ALA A 273 1.98 7.53 30.65
CA ALA A 273 1.09 7.24 31.81
C ALA A 273 -0.10 8.21 31.96
N SER A 274 0.04 9.45 31.51
CA SER A 274 -1.02 10.49 31.59
C SER A 274 -1.98 10.48 30.39
N TYR A 275 -1.72 9.66 29.35
CA TYR A 275 -2.54 9.65 28.17
C TYR A 275 -3.69 8.64 28.29
N GLU A 276 -4.91 9.11 28.08
CA GLU A 276 -6.12 8.29 28.06
C GLU A 276 -6.59 8.05 26.62
N ALA A 277 -7.05 6.83 26.34
CA ALA A 277 -7.57 6.48 25.03
C ALA A 277 -8.86 7.26 24.71
N LYS A 278 -8.91 7.89 23.54
CA LYS A 278 -10.11 8.54 23.00
C LYS A 278 -10.94 7.53 22.20
N LYS A 279 -12.25 7.71 22.19
CA LYS A 279 -13.11 6.94 21.30
C LYS A 279 -12.84 7.36 19.85
N LEU A 280 -12.61 6.40 18.95
CA LEU A 280 -12.32 6.69 17.55
C LEU A 280 -13.44 7.43 16.83
N ASP A 281 -14.70 7.21 17.19
CA ASP A 281 -15.84 7.94 16.65
C ASP A 281 -15.82 9.43 17.01
N THR A 282 -15.25 9.77 18.16
CA THR A 282 -15.01 11.17 18.56
C THR A 282 -13.83 11.79 17.77
N VAL A 283 -12.78 11.00 17.50
CA VAL A 283 -11.61 11.44 16.71
C VAL A 283 -11.93 11.56 15.22
N LEU A 284 -12.84 10.72 14.73
CA LEU A 284 -13.26 10.61 13.34
C LEU A 284 -14.79 10.79 13.22
N PRO A 285 -15.32 12.00 13.46
CA PRO A 285 -16.76 12.24 13.44
C PRO A 285 -17.33 12.01 12.02
N GLY A 286 -18.54 11.43 11.95
CA GLY A 286 -19.23 11.17 10.69
C GLY A 286 -18.74 9.94 9.92
N VAL A 287 -17.75 9.20 10.44
CA VAL A 287 -17.30 7.95 9.83
C VAL A 287 -18.26 6.80 10.19
N PRO A 288 -18.64 5.93 9.22
CA PRO A 288 -19.53 4.79 9.48
C PRO A 288 -19.00 3.88 10.61
N LYS A 289 -19.93 3.37 11.44
CA LYS A 289 -19.58 2.55 12.62
C LYS A 289 -18.82 1.28 12.29
N ASP A 290 -19.12 0.65 11.17
CA ASP A 290 -18.42 -0.54 10.67
C ASP A 290 -16.96 -0.23 10.27
N LEU A 291 -16.70 0.95 9.68
CA LEU A 291 -15.34 1.42 9.41
C LEU A 291 -14.59 1.79 10.69
N ILE A 292 -15.24 2.43 11.67
CA ILE A 292 -14.66 2.68 13.00
C ILE A 292 -14.26 1.36 13.67
N ASN A 293 -15.12 0.33 13.59
CA ASN A 293 -14.83 -1.01 14.12
C ASN A 293 -13.62 -1.64 13.41
N LEU A 294 -13.50 -1.50 12.10
CA LEU A 294 -12.33 -1.97 11.36
C LEU A 294 -11.05 -1.25 11.81
N LEU A 295 -11.10 0.09 11.88
CA LEU A 295 -9.96 0.91 12.30
C LEU A 295 -9.51 0.61 13.74
N SER A 296 -10.43 0.28 14.65
CA SER A 296 -10.10 -0.11 16.02
C SER A 296 -9.34 -1.44 16.10
N LYS A 297 -9.49 -2.33 15.11
CA LYS A 297 -8.74 -3.58 15.00
C LYS A 297 -7.40 -3.41 14.28
N ILE A 298 -7.26 -2.36 13.47
CA ILE A 298 -6.01 -1.99 12.79
C ILE A 298 -5.07 -1.27 13.75
N PHE A 299 -5.57 -0.27 14.50
CA PHE A 299 -4.77 0.55 15.40
C PHE A 299 -4.65 -0.10 16.79
N VAL A 300 -3.96 -1.22 16.84
CA VAL A 300 -3.64 -1.98 18.05
C VAL A 300 -2.12 -1.94 18.26
N TYR A 301 -1.66 -1.62 19.49
CA TYR A 301 -0.23 -1.57 19.82
C TYR A 301 0.47 -2.91 19.61
N ASN A 302 -0.13 -3.98 20.13
CA ASN A 302 0.41 -5.33 20.00
C ASN A 302 0.30 -5.82 18.54
N GLU A 303 1.42 -5.97 17.88
CA GLU A 303 1.53 -6.39 16.48
C GLU A 303 0.91 -7.77 16.23
N ASN A 304 0.90 -8.66 17.23
CA ASN A 304 0.33 -10.01 17.10
C ASN A 304 -1.20 -10.06 17.33
N LYS A 305 -1.77 -9.00 17.92
CA LYS A 305 -3.23 -8.83 18.11
C LYS A 305 -3.84 -7.95 17.02
N ARG A 306 -3.00 -7.29 16.22
CA ARG A 306 -3.46 -6.44 15.11
C ARG A 306 -4.08 -7.31 14.03
N ILE A 307 -5.22 -6.89 13.49
CA ILE A 307 -5.93 -7.59 12.40
C ILE A 307 -5.00 -7.84 11.21
N THR A 308 -5.08 -9.01 10.59
CA THR A 308 -4.31 -9.36 9.38
C THR A 308 -4.99 -8.82 8.11
N ALA A 309 -4.25 -8.76 7.00
CA ALA A 309 -4.81 -8.35 5.72
C ALA A 309 -5.96 -9.25 5.25
N THR A 310 -5.88 -10.56 5.50
CA THR A 310 -6.95 -11.52 5.20
C THR A 310 -8.19 -11.27 6.05
N GLU A 311 -8.01 -11.03 7.36
CA GLU A 311 -9.12 -10.70 8.27
C GLU A 311 -9.76 -9.35 7.92
N ILE A 312 -8.98 -8.36 7.43
CA ILE A 312 -9.53 -7.11 6.90
C ILE A 312 -10.50 -7.43 5.78
N MET A 313 -10.12 -8.21 4.77
CA MET A 313 -11.01 -8.55 3.67
C MET A 313 -12.28 -9.29 4.13
N ALA A 314 -12.21 -10.08 5.19
CA ALA A 314 -13.34 -10.81 5.77
C ALA A 314 -14.25 -9.94 6.67
N HIS A 315 -13.86 -8.69 6.96
CA HIS A 315 -14.60 -7.81 7.86
C HIS A 315 -15.96 -7.40 7.29
N PRO A 316 -17.03 -7.28 8.12
CA PRO A 316 -18.37 -6.87 7.69
C PRO A 316 -18.43 -5.53 6.96
N TYR A 317 -17.48 -4.62 7.18
CA TYR A 317 -17.34 -3.37 6.43
C TYR A 317 -17.37 -3.58 4.91
N PHE A 318 -16.94 -4.74 4.42
CA PHE A 318 -16.86 -5.08 2.99
C PHE A 318 -18.05 -5.90 2.47
N ASP A 319 -19.09 -6.17 3.28
CA ASP A 319 -20.26 -6.95 2.85
C ASP A 319 -20.97 -6.33 1.65
N GLU A 320 -20.98 -4.99 1.56
CA GLU A 320 -21.53 -4.28 0.41
C GLU A 320 -20.84 -4.68 -0.91
N LEU A 321 -19.52 -4.88 -0.91
CA LEU A 321 -18.78 -5.31 -2.10
C LEU A 321 -19.11 -6.76 -2.49
N ARG A 322 -19.54 -7.61 -1.54
CA ARG A 322 -19.93 -9.00 -1.81
C ARG A 322 -21.30 -9.13 -2.42
N ASN A 323 -22.10 -8.05 -2.42
CA ASN A 323 -23.40 -8.05 -3.05
C ASN A 323 -23.25 -7.99 -4.57
N LYS A 324 -23.76 -9.02 -5.26
CA LYS A 324 -23.66 -9.18 -6.72
C LYS A 324 -24.25 -7.96 -7.45
N ASN A 325 -25.42 -7.48 -7.03
CA ASN A 325 -26.08 -6.36 -7.68
C ASN A 325 -25.27 -5.07 -7.59
N ILE A 326 -24.60 -4.82 -6.46
CA ILE A 326 -23.74 -3.65 -6.29
C ILE A 326 -22.49 -3.76 -7.15
N CYS A 327 -21.88 -4.94 -7.21
CA CYS A 327 -20.67 -5.14 -8.03
C CYS A 327 -20.96 -5.07 -9.53
N GLN A 328 -22.09 -5.56 -10.00
CA GLN A 328 -22.40 -5.63 -11.44
C GLN A 328 -23.16 -4.41 -11.96
N ASN A 329 -23.93 -3.72 -11.12
CA ASN A 329 -24.86 -2.66 -11.53
C ASN A 329 -24.66 -1.35 -10.74
N ASN A 330 -23.45 -1.05 -10.27
CA ASN A 330 -23.15 0.22 -9.62
C ASN A 330 -23.06 1.33 -10.66
N GLY A 331 -24.16 1.92 -11.07
CA GLY A 331 -24.22 2.94 -12.13
C GLY A 331 -23.33 4.18 -11.93
N LYS A 332 -22.67 4.32 -10.75
CA LYS A 332 -21.79 5.45 -10.42
C LYS A 332 -20.30 5.14 -10.58
N TYR A 333 -19.87 3.91 -10.29
CA TYR A 333 -18.46 3.51 -10.32
C TYR A 333 -18.26 2.22 -11.09
N ILE A 334 -17.23 2.15 -11.92
CA ILE A 334 -16.78 0.90 -12.51
C ILE A 334 -16.02 0.14 -11.41
N ILE A 335 -16.48 -1.08 -11.14
CA ILE A 335 -15.86 -1.96 -10.14
C ILE A 335 -15.07 -3.03 -10.89
N PRO A 336 -13.74 -3.12 -10.69
CA PRO A 336 -12.95 -4.18 -11.29
C PRO A 336 -13.35 -5.54 -10.70
N ASN A 337 -12.97 -6.63 -11.36
CA ASN A 337 -13.16 -7.96 -10.78
C ASN A 337 -12.24 -8.13 -9.56
N ILE A 338 -12.79 -7.88 -8.36
CA ILE A 338 -12.04 -7.96 -7.08
C ILE A 338 -12.13 -9.33 -6.42
N PHE A 339 -12.89 -10.27 -7.00
CA PHE A 339 -13.10 -11.62 -6.46
C PHE A 339 -12.58 -12.73 -7.39
N ASP A 340 -11.67 -12.42 -8.31
CA ASP A 340 -10.95 -13.35 -9.17
C ASP A 340 -9.72 -13.98 -8.48
N PHE A 341 -9.91 -14.44 -7.25
CA PHE A 341 -8.83 -15.03 -6.46
C PHE A 341 -8.24 -16.26 -7.14
N SER A 342 -6.93 -16.27 -7.33
CA SER A 342 -6.19 -17.39 -7.91
C SER A 342 -6.02 -18.52 -6.87
N LYS A 343 -5.83 -19.74 -7.34
CA LYS A 343 -5.49 -20.89 -6.48
C LYS A 343 -4.27 -20.58 -5.60
N LYS A 344 -3.25 -19.93 -6.16
CA LYS A 344 -2.03 -19.55 -5.45
C LYS A 344 -2.30 -18.60 -4.26
N GLU A 345 -3.20 -17.61 -4.43
CA GLU A 345 -3.60 -16.71 -3.33
C GLU A 345 -4.31 -17.49 -2.22
N ILE A 346 -5.22 -18.41 -2.58
CA ILE A 346 -6.01 -19.19 -1.62
C ILE A 346 -5.11 -20.15 -0.86
N SER A 347 -4.28 -20.94 -1.55
CA SER A 347 -3.44 -21.98 -0.95
C SER A 347 -2.27 -21.40 -0.11
N SER A 348 -1.73 -20.25 -0.48
CA SER A 348 -0.63 -19.61 0.26
C SER A 348 -1.05 -18.98 1.59
N CYS A 349 -2.34 -18.73 1.80
CA CYS A 349 -2.83 -18.07 3.00
C CYS A 349 -3.04 -19.08 4.15
N LYS A 350 -2.50 -18.76 5.33
CA LYS A 350 -2.65 -19.59 6.53
C LYS A 350 -4.09 -19.61 7.10
N GLN A 351 -4.88 -18.57 6.82
CA GLN A 351 -6.25 -18.40 7.37
C GLN A 351 -7.30 -18.90 6.37
N LYS A 352 -7.18 -20.15 5.95
CA LYS A 352 -8.03 -20.76 4.91
C LYS A 352 -9.55 -20.70 5.20
N ASN A 353 -9.93 -20.79 6.47
CA ASN A 353 -11.33 -20.71 6.89
C ASN A 353 -12.01 -19.37 6.61
N LEU A 354 -11.24 -18.30 6.34
CA LEU A 354 -11.81 -16.99 6.05
C LEU A 354 -12.25 -16.83 4.59
N TRP A 355 -11.75 -17.65 3.67
CA TRP A 355 -12.05 -17.51 2.25
C TRP A 355 -13.54 -17.61 1.93
N LYS A 356 -14.29 -18.48 2.61
CA LYS A 356 -15.76 -18.56 2.47
C LYS A 356 -16.48 -17.27 2.84
N LYS A 357 -15.90 -16.46 3.72
CA LYS A 357 -16.42 -15.13 4.07
C LYS A 357 -16.01 -14.04 3.09
N ILE A 358 -14.85 -14.22 2.43
CA ILE A 358 -14.27 -13.22 1.54
C ILE A 358 -14.82 -13.37 0.13
N ILE A 359 -14.88 -14.61 -0.39
CA ILE A 359 -15.17 -14.91 -1.79
C ILE A 359 -16.65 -15.27 -1.93
N PRO A 360 -17.47 -14.41 -2.56
CA PRO A 360 -18.89 -14.71 -2.76
C PRO A 360 -19.09 -15.85 -3.77
N GLU A 361 -20.12 -16.67 -3.55
CA GLU A 361 -20.43 -17.86 -4.38
C GLU A 361 -20.64 -17.53 -5.87
N TRP A 362 -21.09 -16.35 -6.18
CA TRP A 362 -21.33 -15.91 -7.56
C TRP A 362 -20.06 -15.49 -8.32
N SER A 363 -18.89 -15.41 -7.64
CA SER A 363 -17.63 -14.94 -8.24
C SER A 363 -16.80 -16.05 -8.87
N GLU A 364 -15.90 -15.66 -9.78
CA GLU A 364 -14.95 -16.60 -10.43
C GLU A 364 -14.02 -17.27 -9.41
N GLY A 365 -13.57 -16.54 -8.41
CA GLY A 365 -12.68 -17.05 -7.35
C GLY A 365 -13.30 -18.18 -6.54
N TYR A 366 -14.64 -18.28 -6.48
CA TYR A 366 -15.34 -19.36 -5.75
C TYR A 366 -15.09 -20.74 -6.36
N ASN A 367 -14.96 -20.83 -7.68
CA ASN A 367 -14.61 -22.08 -8.34
C ASN A 367 -13.19 -22.55 -7.98
N ASN A 368 -12.26 -21.61 -7.78
CA ASN A 368 -10.91 -21.93 -7.32
C ASN A 368 -10.91 -22.38 -5.86
N LEU A 369 -11.73 -21.75 -5.01
CA LEU A 369 -11.90 -22.13 -3.60
C LEU A 369 -12.44 -23.57 -3.49
N LYS A 370 -13.51 -23.91 -4.21
CA LYS A 370 -14.06 -25.28 -4.22
C LYS A 370 -13.05 -26.34 -4.63
N ARG A 371 -12.21 -26.06 -5.62
CA ARG A 371 -11.17 -26.99 -6.05
C ARG A 371 -10.06 -27.19 -5.03
N GLU A 372 -9.70 -26.17 -4.28
CA GLU A 372 -8.72 -26.32 -3.17
C GLU A 372 -9.30 -27.14 -2.01
N GLU A 373 -10.59 -26.96 -1.67
CA GLU A 373 -11.26 -27.76 -0.63
C GLU A 373 -11.41 -29.24 -1.00
N GLN A 374 -11.46 -29.59 -2.28
CA GLN A 374 -11.51 -30.98 -2.75
C GLN A 374 -10.15 -31.68 -2.74
N ASN A 375 -9.05 -30.90 -2.69
CA ASN A 375 -7.67 -31.39 -2.70
C ASN A 375 -7.08 -31.51 -1.26
N GLU A 376 -7.80 -31.09 -0.23
CA GLU A 376 -7.48 -31.28 1.20
C GLU A 376 -8.19 -32.51 1.76
#